data_b5b7cde075cfd4d12dde00b1b9555885
#
_entry.id   b5b7cde075cfd4d12dde00b1b9555885
#
_cell.length_a   1.000
_cell.length_b   1.000
_cell.length_c   1.000
_cell.angle_alpha   90.00
_cell.angle_beta   90.00
_cell.angle_gamma   90.00
#
_symmetry.space_group_name_H-M   'P 1'
#
loop_
_entity.id
_entity.type
_entity.pdbx_description
1 polymer ?
#
loop_
_entity_poly.entity_id
_entity_poly.type
_entity_poly.pdbx_seq_one_letter_code
_entity_poly.pdbx_strand_id
1 'polypeptide(L)'
;MRTLGIDHIGLTVADLEASRDFFVDCLGWTQFGGNDAYPSAYVTDGVAKLTLWQQRGDTAFDRHETVGLHHTALKVADRATLEAIFEKVRDWPGVDVEFAPELSGKGPKVHCMLREPGGTRLELSYDPR
;
A
#
# COMPACT_ATOMS: atom_id res chain seq x y z
N MET A 1 9.04 0.60 -30.06
CA MET A 1 8.15 -0.26 -29.23
C MET A 1 8.52 -0.09 -27.76
N ARG A 2 7.57 0.23 -26.90
CA ARG A 2 7.81 0.46 -25.47
C ARG A 2 6.56 0.15 -24.66
N THR A 3 6.72 -0.11 -23.36
CA THR A 3 5.60 -0.19 -22.42
C THR A 3 5.00 1.21 -22.18
N LEU A 4 3.77 1.27 -21.71
CA LEU A 4 3.07 2.52 -21.38
C LEU A 4 3.03 2.80 -19.87
N GLY A 5 3.85 2.08 -19.11
CA GLY A 5 3.89 2.19 -17.65
C GLY A 5 3.42 0.90 -16.99
N ILE A 6 3.06 1.01 -15.71
CA ILE A 6 2.53 -0.11 -14.93
C ILE A 6 1.01 -0.12 -15.06
N ASP A 7 0.44 -1.26 -15.45
CA ASP A 7 -1.01 -1.45 -15.49
C ASP A 7 -1.57 -1.69 -14.08
N HIS A 8 -1.01 -2.66 -13.38
CA HIS A 8 -1.38 -2.97 -11.99
C HIS A 8 -0.22 -3.65 -11.28
N ILE A 9 -0.29 -3.71 -9.96
CA ILE A 9 0.68 -4.43 -9.12
C ILE A 9 -0.07 -5.50 -8.34
N GLY A 10 0.40 -6.74 -8.38
CA GLY A 10 -0.13 -7.84 -7.59
C GLY A 10 0.64 -7.98 -6.27
N LEU A 11 -0.09 -8.03 -5.16
CA LEU A 11 0.46 -8.19 -3.82
C LEU A 11 -0.11 -9.45 -3.19
N THR A 12 0.77 -10.32 -2.69
CA THR A 12 0.36 -11.42 -1.81
C THR A 12 0.28 -10.87 -0.39
N VAL A 13 -0.87 -11.06 0.24
CA VAL A 13 -1.16 -10.53 1.59
C VAL A 13 -1.52 -11.68 2.54
N ALA A 14 -1.15 -11.52 3.79
CA ALA A 14 -1.39 -12.55 4.81
C ALA A 14 -2.87 -12.67 5.20
N ASP A 15 -3.61 -11.56 5.12
CA ASP A 15 -5.05 -11.49 5.45
C ASP A 15 -5.74 -10.63 4.40
N LEU A 16 -6.34 -11.28 3.40
CA LEU A 16 -6.97 -10.60 2.27
C LEU A 16 -8.11 -9.67 2.70
N GLU A 17 -8.96 -10.12 3.61
CA GLU A 17 -10.09 -9.31 4.06
C GLU A 17 -9.63 -8.05 4.79
N ALA A 18 -8.64 -8.18 5.67
CA ALA A 18 -8.07 -7.04 6.38
C ALA A 18 -7.38 -6.05 5.43
N SER A 19 -6.65 -6.54 4.42
CA SER A 19 -6.05 -5.68 3.40
C SER A 19 -7.11 -4.95 2.57
N ARG A 20 -8.13 -5.68 2.09
CA ARG A 20 -9.23 -5.09 1.33
C ARG A 20 -9.91 -3.99 2.14
N ASP A 21 -10.26 -4.26 3.39
CA ASP A 21 -10.93 -3.30 4.27
C ASP A 21 -10.07 -2.06 4.52
N PHE A 22 -8.76 -2.24 4.65
CA PHE A 22 -7.84 -1.12 4.78
C PHE A 22 -7.89 -0.21 3.54
N PHE A 23 -7.76 -0.77 2.34
CA PHE A 23 -7.80 0.05 1.12
C PHE A 23 -9.18 0.67 0.89
N VAL A 24 -10.25 -0.09 1.06
CA VAL A 24 -11.61 0.38 0.76
C VAL A 24 -12.14 1.27 1.86
N ASP A 25 -12.14 0.81 3.11
CA ASP A 25 -12.80 1.52 4.21
C ASP A 25 -11.90 2.58 4.85
N CYS A 26 -10.60 2.35 4.98
CA CYS A 26 -9.68 3.32 5.54
C CYS A 26 -9.23 4.36 4.50
N LEU A 27 -8.71 3.92 3.36
CA LEU A 27 -8.19 4.83 2.33
C LEU A 27 -9.25 5.34 1.35
N GLY A 28 -10.46 4.78 1.37
CA GLY A 28 -11.54 5.21 0.47
C GLY A 28 -11.39 4.71 -0.97
N TRP A 29 -10.63 3.66 -1.19
CA TRP A 29 -10.48 3.05 -2.51
C TRP A 29 -11.74 2.28 -2.91
N THR A 30 -11.87 1.98 -4.19
CA THR A 30 -12.98 1.20 -4.73
C THR A 30 -12.49 -0.20 -5.10
N GLN A 31 -13.24 -1.22 -4.66
CA GLN A 31 -13.01 -2.58 -5.15
C GLN A 31 -13.68 -2.73 -6.52
N PHE A 32 -12.92 -3.16 -7.52
CA PHE A 32 -13.43 -3.32 -8.88
C PHE A 32 -13.47 -4.77 -9.36
N GLY A 33 -13.04 -5.72 -8.54
CA GLY A 33 -13.05 -7.13 -8.90
C GLY A 33 -12.53 -8.03 -7.80
N GLY A 34 -12.38 -9.29 -8.13
CA GLY A 34 -11.89 -10.32 -7.23
C GLY A 34 -12.28 -11.70 -7.76
N ASN A 35 -11.83 -12.74 -7.06
CA ASN A 35 -12.13 -14.13 -7.41
C ASN A 35 -12.10 -14.98 -6.14
N ASP A 36 -13.18 -15.73 -5.89
CA ASP A 36 -13.27 -16.60 -4.72
C ASP A 36 -12.52 -17.93 -4.93
N ALA A 37 -12.39 -18.40 -6.17
CA ALA A 37 -11.69 -19.64 -6.48
C ALA A 37 -10.19 -19.55 -6.19
N TYR A 38 -9.60 -18.38 -6.46
CA TYR A 38 -8.30 -17.97 -5.94
C TYR A 38 -8.53 -16.69 -5.16
N PRO A 39 -8.65 -16.75 -3.81
CA PRO A 39 -9.08 -15.61 -3.03
C PRO A 39 -8.26 -14.36 -3.34
N SER A 40 -8.94 -13.36 -3.92
CA SER A 40 -8.32 -12.12 -4.36
C SER A 40 -9.34 -10.98 -4.34
N ALA A 41 -8.83 -9.75 -4.26
CA ALA A 41 -9.62 -8.53 -4.34
C ALA A 41 -8.82 -7.48 -5.11
N TYR A 42 -9.46 -6.79 -6.04
CA TYR A 42 -8.83 -5.79 -6.89
C TYR A 42 -9.34 -4.41 -6.48
N VAL A 43 -8.42 -3.51 -6.12
CA VAL A 43 -8.75 -2.19 -5.57
C VAL A 43 -8.06 -1.07 -6.35
N THR A 44 -8.71 0.09 -6.39
CA THR A 44 -8.19 1.26 -7.12
C THR A 44 -8.56 2.56 -6.41
N ASP A 45 -7.66 3.56 -6.52
CA ASP A 45 -7.94 4.95 -6.15
C ASP A 45 -8.42 5.79 -7.35
N GLY A 46 -8.61 5.15 -8.51
CA GLY A 46 -8.96 5.81 -9.77
C GLY A 46 -7.76 6.02 -10.68
N VAL A 47 -6.54 5.87 -10.18
CA VAL A 47 -5.29 5.99 -10.94
C VAL A 47 -4.48 4.71 -10.83
N ALA A 48 -4.09 4.33 -9.61
CA ALA A 48 -3.36 3.09 -9.34
C ALA A 48 -4.33 1.91 -9.19
N LYS A 49 -3.87 0.72 -9.58
CA LYS A 49 -4.60 -0.52 -9.41
C LYS A 49 -3.73 -1.53 -8.69
N LEU A 50 -4.26 -2.10 -7.62
CA LEU A 50 -3.62 -3.19 -6.89
C LEU A 50 -4.50 -4.42 -6.93
N THR A 51 -3.89 -5.59 -7.17
CA THR A 51 -4.58 -6.87 -7.04
C THR A 51 -4.03 -7.56 -5.80
N LEU A 52 -4.91 -7.83 -4.85
CA LEU A 52 -4.57 -8.42 -3.57
C LEU A 52 -4.88 -9.91 -3.62
N TRP A 53 -3.92 -10.74 -3.23
CA TRP A 53 -4.00 -12.20 -3.34
C TRP A 53 -3.74 -12.83 -1.98
N GLN A 54 -4.63 -13.69 -1.51
CA GLN A 54 -4.46 -14.38 -0.23
C GLN A 54 -3.22 -15.25 -0.25
N GLN A 55 -2.32 -15.07 0.71
CA GLN A 55 -1.19 -15.97 0.93
C GLN A 55 -1.71 -17.38 1.22
N ARG A 56 -1.11 -18.41 0.59
CA ARG A 56 -1.52 -19.80 0.78
C ARG A 56 -0.88 -20.47 1.99
N GLY A 57 0.22 -19.93 2.46
CA GLY A 57 0.92 -20.43 3.64
C GLY A 57 1.09 -19.32 4.65
N ASP A 58 2.15 -19.40 5.45
CA ASP A 58 2.48 -18.44 6.49
C ASP A 58 3.96 -18.04 6.48
N THR A 59 4.65 -18.31 5.37
CA THR A 59 6.08 -17.98 5.22
C THR A 59 6.29 -16.47 5.34
N ALA A 60 7.21 -16.09 6.22
CA ALA A 60 7.58 -14.69 6.39
C ALA A 60 8.36 -14.17 5.19
N PHE A 61 8.16 -12.89 4.85
CA PHE A 61 8.88 -12.20 3.79
C PHE A 61 9.88 -11.22 4.40
N ASP A 62 11.15 -11.33 3.98
CA ASP A 62 12.20 -10.39 4.37
C ASP A 62 12.59 -9.56 3.14
N ARG A 63 12.23 -8.28 3.15
CA ARG A 63 12.50 -7.37 2.03
C ARG A 63 13.99 -7.14 1.76
N HIS A 64 14.86 -7.44 2.72
CA HIS A 64 16.30 -7.25 2.58
C HIS A 64 16.98 -8.43 1.87
N GLU A 65 16.36 -9.60 1.90
CA GLU A 65 16.95 -10.83 1.37
C GLU A 65 16.11 -11.50 0.30
N THR A 66 14.78 -11.52 0.47
CA THR A 66 13.89 -12.22 -0.45
C THR A 66 13.62 -11.35 -1.67
N VAL A 67 13.85 -11.91 -2.87
CA VAL A 67 13.48 -11.23 -4.12
C VAL A 67 11.97 -11.02 -4.14
N GLY A 68 11.54 -9.78 -4.35
CA GLY A 68 10.13 -9.40 -4.36
C GLY A 68 9.91 -7.92 -4.14
N LEU A 69 8.69 -7.55 -3.77
CA LEU A 69 8.32 -6.16 -3.58
C LEU A 69 8.89 -5.62 -2.26
N HIS A 70 9.76 -4.63 -2.34
CA HIS A 70 10.33 -3.95 -1.18
C HIS A 70 9.29 -3.06 -0.49
N HIS A 71 8.56 -2.27 -1.27
CA HIS A 71 7.44 -1.44 -0.81
C HIS A 71 6.64 -0.92 -2.00
N THR A 72 5.44 -0.44 -1.70
CA THR A 72 4.60 0.30 -2.66
C THR A 72 4.48 1.73 -2.15
N ALA A 73 4.79 2.71 -2.98
CA ALA A 73 4.63 4.12 -2.64
C ALA A 73 3.37 4.68 -3.29
N LEU A 74 2.49 5.24 -2.48
CA LEU A 74 1.29 5.94 -2.93
C LEU A 74 1.55 7.44 -2.94
N LYS A 75 1.27 8.08 -4.06
CA LYS A 75 1.46 9.50 -4.24
C LYS A 75 0.28 10.27 -3.65
N VAL A 76 0.56 11.33 -2.92
CA VAL A 76 -0.46 12.27 -2.42
C VAL A 76 -0.20 13.68 -2.92
N ALA A 77 -1.26 14.51 -2.97
CA ALA A 77 -1.22 15.81 -3.65
C ALA A 77 -0.38 16.86 -2.90
N ASP A 78 -0.37 16.81 -1.57
CA ASP A 78 0.32 17.79 -0.74
C ASP A 78 0.65 17.23 0.64
N ARG A 79 1.44 17.99 1.39
CA ARG A 79 1.86 17.61 2.75
C ARG A 79 0.68 17.49 3.72
N ALA A 80 -0.26 18.41 3.65
CA ALA A 80 -1.42 18.40 4.55
C ALA A 80 -2.27 17.14 4.34
N THR A 81 -2.45 16.71 3.08
CA THR A 81 -3.13 15.47 2.75
C THR A 81 -2.37 14.26 3.27
N LEU A 82 -1.04 14.25 3.11
CA LEU A 82 -0.20 13.15 3.63
C LEU A 82 -0.38 13.01 5.15
N GLU A 83 -0.30 14.12 5.87
CA GLU A 83 -0.46 14.14 7.33
C GLU A 83 -1.86 13.70 7.76
N ALA A 84 -2.91 14.15 7.05
CA ALA A 84 -4.28 13.77 7.34
C ALA A 84 -4.53 12.27 7.12
N ILE A 85 -4.00 11.72 6.03
CA ILE A 85 -4.09 10.27 5.78
C ILE A 85 -3.31 9.50 6.85
N PHE A 86 -2.11 9.96 7.19
CA PHE A 86 -1.29 9.32 8.23
C PHE A 86 -2.03 9.27 9.58
N GLU A 87 -2.66 10.35 10.00
CA GLU A 87 -3.44 10.38 11.25
C GLU A 87 -4.58 9.37 11.26
N LYS A 88 -5.18 9.11 10.10
CA LYS A 88 -6.23 8.11 9.96
C LYS A 88 -5.69 6.69 9.96
N VAL A 89 -4.61 6.44 9.21
CA VAL A 89 -4.10 5.07 9.05
C VAL A 89 -3.33 4.56 10.26
N ARG A 90 -2.68 5.45 11.01
CA ARG A 90 -1.85 5.04 12.15
C ARG A 90 -2.62 4.26 13.22
N ASP A 91 -3.90 4.57 13.39
CA ASP A 91 -4.76 3.93 14.39
C ASP A 91 -5.67 2.85 13.80
N TRP A 92 -5.55 2.58 12.50
CA TRP A 92 -6.36 1.55 11.88
C TRP A 92 -5.93 0.15 12.36
N PRO A 93 -6.89 -0.74 12.71
CA PRO A 93 -6.56 -2.08 13.22
C PRO A 93 -5.63 -2.85 12.30
N GLY A 94 -4.54 -3.36 12.86
CA GLY A 94 -3.56 -4.17 12.12
C GLY A 94 -2.47 -3.38 11.41
N VAL A 95 -2.54 -2.05 11.41
CA VAL A 95 -1.47 -1.21 10.85
C VAL A 95 -0.29 -1.14 11.81
N ASP A 96 0.91 -1.27 11.27
CA ASP A 96 2.17 -1.14 12.00
C ASP A 96 2.99 0.00 11.37
N VAL A 97 3.16 1.09 12.11
CA VAL A 97 3.90 2.28 11.64
C VAL A 97 5.40 2.06 11.80
N GLU A 98 6.15 2.18 10.70
CA GLU A 98 7.61 2.13 10.74
C GLU A 98 8.19 3.49 11.10
N PHE A 99 7.74 4.56 10.41
CA PHE A 99 8.07 5.94 10.78
C PHE A 99 6.99 6.92 10.32
N ALA A 100 6.81 7.98 11.12
CA ALA A 100 5.87 9.06 10.88
C ALA A 100 6.37 9.99 9.74
N PRO A 101 5.51 10.89 9.23
CA PRO A 101 5.93 11.83 8.18
C PRO A 101 7.19 12.59 8.51
N GLU A 102 8.17 12.51 7.60
CA GLU A 102 9.46 13.18 7.72
C GLU A 102 10.03 13.47 6.32
N LEU A 103 11.09 14.28 6.26
CA LEU A 103 11.79 14.50 5.01
C LEU A 103 12.48 13.20 4.56
N SER A 104 12.38 12.90 3.27
CA SER A 104 13.15 11.82 2.66
C SER A 104 14.56 12.35 2.39
N GLY A 105 15.55 11.87 3.19
CA GLY A 105 16.90 12.42 3.15
C GLY A 105 16.89 13.89 3.50
N LYS A 106 17.41 14.72 2.60
CA LYS A 106 17.43 16.19 2.78
C LYS A 106 16.15 16.88 2.26
N GLY A 107 15.17 16.10 1.79
CA GLY A 107 13.99 16.65 1.15
C GLY A 107 14.25 17.07 -0.30
N PRO A 108 13.29 17.76 -0.95
CA PRO A 108 12.04 18.29 -0.37
C PRO A 108 10.91 17.27 -0.20
N LYS A 109 11.05 16.05 -0.73
CA LYS A 109 10.04 15.00 -0.59
C LYS A 109 9.76 14.71 0.88
N VAL A 110 8.47 14.54 1.22
CA VAL A 110 8.01 14.13 2.55
C VAL A 110 7.35 12.77 2.42
N HIS A 111 7.64 11.86 3.33
CA HIS A 111 7.08 10.53 3.29
C HIS A 111 6.87 9.94 4.69
N CYS A 112 6.08 8.88 4.76
CA CYS A 112 5.98 8.00 5.91
C CYS A 112 5.92 6.56 5.43
N MET A 113 6.17 5.63 6.34
CA MET A 113 6.22 4.21 6.02
C MET A 113 5.45 3.41 7.05
N LEU A 114 4.65 2.46 6.58
CA LEU A 114 3.86 1.57 7.42
C LEU A 114 3.72 0.20 6.77
N ARG A 115 3.24 -0.76 7.55
CA ARG A 115 2.72 -2.01 7.02
C ARG A 115 1.21 -1.96 7.14
N GLU A 116 0.51 -2.26 6.03
CA GLU A 116 -0.93 -2.39 6.07
C GLU A 116 -1.31 -3.73 6.73
N PRO A 117 -2.58 -3.95 7.13
CA PRO A 117 -2.97 -5.13 7.93
C PRO A 117 -2.64 -6.48 7.32
N GLY A 118 -2.52 -6.57 6.01
CA GLY A 118 -2.11 -7.80 5.30
C GLY A 118 -0.61 -8.03 5.28
N GLY A 119 0.18 -7.09 5.84
CA GLY A 119 1.62 -7.23 6.01
C GLY A 119 2.49 -6.61 4.93
N THR A 120 1.92 -6.00 3.89
CA THR A 120 2.74 -5.36 2.86
C THR A 120 3.22 -3.98 3.31
N ARG A 121 4.44 -3.61 2.88
CA ARG A 121 5.07 -2.36 3.27
C ARG A 121 4.63 -1.24 2.34
N LEU A 122 4.07 -0.18 2.90
CA LEU A 122 3.41 0.90 2.19
C LEU A 122 4.01 2.25 2.58
N GLU A 123 4.34 3.05 1.56
CA GLU A 123 4.82 4.41 1.72
C GLU A 123 3.74 5.38 1.25
N LEU A 124 3.53 6.46 2.00
CA LEU A 124 2.82 7.63 1.49
C LEU A 124 3.86 8.68 1.16
N SER A 125 3.76 9.28 -0.02
CA SER A 125 4.81 10.14 -0.55
C SER A 125 4.24 11.40 -1.18
N TYR A 126 4.75 12.55 -0.73
CA TYR A 126 4.52 13.84 -1.36
C TYR A 126 5.84 14.42 -1.85
N ASP A 127 5.92 14.69 -3.15
CA ASP A 127 7.08 15.33 -3.78
C ASP A 127 6.62 16.64 -4.43
N PRO A 128 7.07 17.80 -3.92
CA PRO A 128 6.66 19.10 -4.48
C PRO A 128 7.32 19.43 -5.83
N ARG A 129 8.25 18.62 -6.30
CA ARG A 129 8.97 18.86 -7.57
C ARG A 129 8.15 18.47 -8.79
#